data_c5c521fb1337caf04bf6dbef83330799
#
_entry.id   c5c521fb1337caf04bf6dbef83330799
#
_cell.length_a   1.000
_cell.length_b   1.000
_cell.length_c   1.000
_cell.angle_alpha   90.00
_cell.angle_beta   90.00
_cell.angle_gamma   90.00
#
_symmetry.space_group_name_H-M   'P 1'
#
loop_
_entity.id
_entity.type
_entity.pdbx_description
1 polymer ?
#
loop_
_entity_poly.entity_id
_entity_poly.type
_entity_poly.pdbx_seq_one_letter_code
_entity_poly.pdbx_strand_id
1 'polypeptide(L)'
;DNTTEFAKSICPLSNLKNIIEAECELHDVGKLREKFQTDMLDVLRLGDDAHKGGIDHSTAGGRLMRELMGENEFSDLLSLLIYSHHGLNDCISLDNGKTLNEIRDDNDIEYELVKSRLFELYGEDYIKELLAKAKEDFDRIDMQVKKYVKDHKKGYGSRYFFMGMYFRLLLSMLIDSDW
;
A
#
# COMPACT_ATOMS: atom_id res chain seq x y z
N ASP A 1 -4.24 -3.56 -14.85
CA ASP A 1 -4.39 -4.70 -13.94
C ASP A 1 -5.86 -4.91 -13.61
N ASN A 2 -6.32 -6.18 -13.57
CA ASN A 2 -7.71 -6.51 -13.28
C ASN A 2 -8.13 -6.07 -11.88
N THR A 3 -7.23 -6.18 -10.90
CA THR A 3 -7.42 -5.73 -9.52
C THR A 3 -7.71 -4.23 -9.48
N THR A 4 -6.92 -3.43 -10.16
CA THR A 4 -7.08 -1.96 -10.24
C THR A 4 -8.42 -1.57 -10.87
N GLU A 5 -8.78 -2.17 -12.00
CA GLU A 5 -10.04 -1.87 -12.69
C GLU A 5 -11.26 -2.27 -11.85
N PHE A 6 -11.21 -3.42 -11.20
CA PHE A 6 -12.28 -3.86 -10.31
C PHE A 6 -12.41 -2.95 -9.09
N ALA A 7 -11.29 -2.64 -8.40
CA ALA A 7 -11.28 -1.72 -7.25
C ALA A 7 -11.84 -0.34 -7.62
N LYS A 8 -11.44 0.22 -8.76
CA LYS A 8 -11.98 1.49 -9.26
C LYS A 8 -13.46 1.42 -9.60
N SER A 9 -13.97 0.26 -10.03
CA SER A 9 -15.38 0.06 -10.38
C SER A 9 -16.29 0.02 -9.16
N ILE A 10 -15.84 -0.59 -8.06
CA ILE A 10 -16.59 -0.68 -6.81
C ILE A 10 -16.43 0.57 -5.92
N CYS A 11 -15.49 1.45 -6.25
CA CYS A 11 -15.24 2.66 -5.46
C CYS A 11 -16.40 3.65 -5.56
N PRO A 12 -17.12 3.93 -4.46
CA PRO A 12 -18.26 4.84 -4.46
C PRO A 12 -17.85 6.32 -4.57
N LEU A 13 -16.57 6.63 -4.39
CA LEU A 13 -16.04 7.99 -4.28
C LEU A 13 -15.00 8.28 -5.36
N SER A 14 -15.32 9.14 -6.30
CA SER A 14 -14.43 9.49 -7.42
C SER A 14 -13.09 10.10 -7.00
N ASN A 15 -13.04 10.73 -5.83
CA ASN A 15 -11.85 11.36 -5.27
C ASN A 15 -10.89 10.40 -4.55
N LEU A 16 -11.18 9.09 -4.56
CA LEU A 16 -10.31 8.04 -4.04
C LEU A 16 -9.62 7.23 -5.15
N LYS A 17 -10.02 7.42 -6.41
CA LYS A 17 -9.62 6.52 -7.50
C LYS A 17 -8.12 6.46 -7.76
N ASN A 18 -7.40 7.58 -7.62
CA ASN A 18 -5.96 7.58 -7.81
C ASN A 18 -5.22 6.93 -6.62
N ILE A 19 -5.76 7.07 -5.40
CA ILE A 19 -5.21 6.39 -4.23
C ILE A 19 -5.37 4.87 -4.39
N ILE A 20 -6.57 4.41 -4.77
CA ILE A 20 -6.86 2.99 -5.03
C ILE A 20 -5.95 2.44 -6.13
N GLU A 21 -5.76 3.20 -7.21
CA GLU A 21 -4.85 2.79 -8.28
C GLU A 21 -3.43 2.59 -7.76
N ALA A 22 -2.92 3.53 -6.97
CA ALA A 22 -1.60 3.42 -6.38
C ALA A 22 -1.47 2.22 -5.42
N GLU A 23 -2.49 1.97 -4.59
CA GLU A 23 -2.53 0.79 -3.71
C GLU A 23 -2.49 -0.51 -4.50
N CYS A 24 -3.39 -0.66 -5.49
CA CYS A 24 -3.50 -1.88 -6.29
C CYS A 24 -2.24 -2.15 -7.13
N GLU A 25 -1.59 -1.10 -7.66
CA GLU A 25 -0.36 -1.28 -8.44
C GLU A 25 0.86 -1.61 -7.57
N LEU A 26 0.86 -1.20 -6.30
CA LEU A 26 2.02 -1.34 -5.42
C LEU A 26 1.92 -2.47 -4.39
N HIS A 27 0.72 -2.99 -4.05
CA HIS A 27 0.56 -3.95 -2.96
C HIS A 27 1.38 -5.23 -3.15
N ASP A 28 1.50 -5.69 -4.37
CA ASP A 28 2.11 -6.95 -4.77
C ASP A 28 3.50 -6.82 -5.42
N VAL A 29 4.10 -5.65 -5.40
CA VAL A 29 5.41 -5.39 -6.05
C VAL A 29 6.49 -6.34 -5.55
N GLY A 30 6.43 -6.77 -4.29
CA GLY A 30 7.36 -7.76 -3.75
C GLY A 30 7.29 -9.14 -4.41
N LYS A 31 6.25 -9.45 -5.19
CA LYS A 31 6.18 -10.66 -6.03
C LYS A 31 7.24 -10.65 -7.15
N LEU A 32 7.88 -9.51 -7.43
CA LEU A 32 9.01 -9.41 -8.36
C LEU A 32 10.34 -9.94 -7.78
N ARG A 33 10.39 -10.36 -6.51
CA ARG A 33 11.56 -11.00 -5.90
C ARG A 33 11.89 -12.30 -6.62
N GLU A 34 13.18 -12.57 -6.77
CA GLU A 34 13.62 -13.79 -7.45
C GLU A 34 13.17 -15.05 -6.71
N LYS A 35 13.28 -15.02 -5.38
CA LYS A 35 12.84 -16.13 -4.55
C LYS A 35 11.33 -16.39 -4.68
N PHE A 36 10.49 -15.34 -4.73
CA PHE A 36 9.05 -15.49 -4.94
C PHE A 36 8.75 -16.15 -6.28
N GLN A 37 9.39 -15.69 -7.35
CA GLN A 37 9.23 -16.24 -8.70
C GLN A 37 9.67 -17.70 -8.77
N THR A 38 10.78 -18.05 -8.11
CA THR A 38 11.28 -19.44 -8.05
C THR A 38 10.32 -20.34 -7.28
N ASP A 39 9.86 -19.93 -6.10
CA ASP A 39 8.92 -20.71 -5.28
C ASP A 39 7.59 -20.92 -6.02
N MET A 40 7.11 -19.91 -6.77
CA MET A 40 5.90 -20.04 -7.58
C MET A 40 6.08 -21.05 -8.73
N LEU A 41 7.24 -21.04 -9.40
CA LEU A 41 7.56 -22.03 -10.43
C LEU A 41 7.65 -23.44 -9.85
N ASP A 42 8.18 -23.60 -8.65
CA ASP A 42 8.25 -24.89 -7.96
C ASP A 42 6.86 -25.39 -7.58
N VAL A 43 5.96 -24.52 -7.12
CA VAL A 43 4.55 -24.88 -6.87
C VAL A 43 3.89 -25.38 -8.16
N LEU A 44 4.13 -24.73 -9.29
CA LEU A 44 3.58 -25.15 -10.59
C LEU A 44 4.14 -26.50 -11.09
N ARG A 45 5.39 -26.83 -10.73
CA ARG A 45 6.07 -28.05 -11.14
C ARG A 45 5.81 -29.24 -10.22
N LEU A 46 5.77 -29.01 -8.91
CA LEU A 46 5.76 -30.05 -7.87
C LEU A 46 4.38 -30.18 -7.20
N GLY A 47 3.47 -29.21 -7.41
CA GLY A 47 2.16 -29.24 -6.79
C GLY A 47 2.22 -29.16 -5.27
N ASP A 48 1.52 -30.06 -4.59
CA ASP A 48 1.42 -30.09 -3.12
C ASP A 48 2.74 -30.44 -2.43
N ASP A 49 3.73 -30.96 -3.14
CA ASP A 49 5.07 -31.28 -2.62
C ASP A 49 6.00 -30.06 -2.60
N ALA A 50 5.56 -28.91 -3.11
CA ALA A 50 6.35 -27.70 -3.09
C ALA A 50 6.42 -27.07 -1.69
N HIS A 51 7.61 -26.61 -1.31
CA HIS A 51 7.80 -25.91 -0.04
C HIS A 51 7.17 -24.51 -0.14
N LYS A 52 5.98 -24.30 0.45
CA LYS A 52 5.32 -23.00 0.53
C LYS A 52 5.98 -22.17 1.63
N GLY A 53 7.11 -21.53 1.32
CA GLY A 53 7.70 -20.52 2.19
C GLY A 53 6.89 -19.25 2.15
N GLY A 54 6.43 -18.73 3.28
CA GLY A 54 5.77 -17.42 3.35
C GLY A 54 6.78 -16.31 3.06
N ILE A 55 6.89 -15.90 1.80
CA ILE A 55 7.74 -14.77 1.41
C ILE A 55 6.91 -13.51 1.54
N ASP A 56 7.43 -12.56 2.33
CA ASP A 56 6.84 -11.24 2.42
C ASP A 56 6.93 -10.53 1.06
N HIS A 57 5.79 -10.24 0.46
CA HIS A 57 5.69 -9.52 -0.81
C HIS A 57 5.03 -8.14 -0.67
N SER A 58 4.51 -7.80 0.51
CA SER A 58 3.87 -6.51 0.76
C SER A 58 4.85 -5.39 1.10
N THR A 59 6.00 -5.70 1.67
CA THR A 59 6.94 -4.68 2.18
C THR A 59 7.52 -3.81 1.08
N ALA A 60 7.92 -4.38 -0.05
CA ALA A 60 8.63 -3.64 -1.10
C ALA A 60 7.82 -2.47 -1.68
N GLY A 61 6.50 -2.65 -1.88
CA GLY A 61 5.63 -1.59 -2.39
C GLY A 61 5.49 -0.41 -1.43
N GLY A 62 5.26 -0.68 -0.15
CA GLY A 62 5.16 0.38 0.85
C GLY A 62 6.49 1.12 1.09
N ARG A 63 7.62 0.39 1.06
CA ARG A 63 8.96 0.99 1.13
C ARG A 63 9.24 1.91 -0.07
N LEU A 64 8.96 1.44 -1.29
CA LEU A 64 9.15 2.22 -2.51
C LEU A 64 8.36 3.52 -2.47
N MET A 65 7.11 3.45 -2.02
CA MET A 65 6.27 4.62 -1.90
C MET A 65 6.86 5.65 -0.94
N ARG A 66 7.35 5.24 0.25
CA ARG A 66 8.00 6.15 1.19
C ARG A 66 9.32 6.71 0.66
N GLU A 67 10.09 5.91 -0.07
CA GLU A 67 11.32 6.38 -0.72
C GLU A 67 11.04 7.48 -1.75
N LEU A 68 10.01 7.30 -2.60
CA LEU A 68 9.69 8.25 -3.66
C LEU A 68 8.95 9.51 -3.18
N MET A 69 8.11 9.38 -2.14
CA MET A 69 7.27 10.47 -1.64
C MET A 69 7.82 11.13 -0.37
N GLY A 70 8.88 10.58 0.21
CA GLY A 70 9.43 11.02 1.50
C GLY A 70 8.56 10.61 2.69
N GLU A 71 9.08 10.83 3.89
CA GLU A 71 8.36 10.54 5.15
C GLU A 71 7.30 11.62 5.43
N ASN A 72 6.05 11.27 5.30
CA ASN A 72 4.90 12.15 5.58
C ASN A 72 3.64 11.32 5.83
N GLU A 73 2.57 11.96 6.33
CA GLU A 73 1.32 11.28 6.68
C GLU A 73 0.71 10.46 5.52
N PHE A 74 0.79 10.96 4.29
CA PHE A 74 0.31 10.23 3.11
C PHE A 74 1.10 8.94 2.90
N SER A 75 2.44 9.04 2.88
CA SER A 75 3.30 7.89 2.66
C SER A 75 3.22 6.85 3.78
N ASP A 76 3.12 7.29 5.03
CA ASP A 76 2.97 6.39 6.18
C ASP A 76 1.65 5.62 6.13
N LEU A 77 0.56 6.33 5.86
CA LEU A 77 -0.77 5.73 5.82
C LEU A 77 -0.94 4.77 4.64
N LEU A 78 -0.50 5.15 3.44
CA LEU A 78 -0.61 4.28 2.26
C LEU A 78 0.32 3.06 2.37
N SER A 79 1.52 3.22 2.92
CA SER A 79 2.40 2.08 3.22
C SER A 79 1.75 1.11 4.19
N LEU A 80 1.07 1.61 5.23
CA LEU A 80 0.34 0.78 6.19
C LEU A 80 -0.76 -0.04 5.50
N LEU A 81 -1.50 0.55 4.56
CA LEU A 81 -2.51 -0.16 3.78
C LEU A 81 -1.89 -1.30 2.97
N ILE A 82 -0.81 -0.99 2.25
CA ILE A 82 -0.05 -1.98 1.46
C ILE A 82 0.44 -3.12 2.36
N TYR A 83 1.02 -2.83 3.52
CA TYR A 83 1.49 -3.87 4.45
C TYR A 83 0.37 -4.72 5.04
N SER A 84 -0.84 -4.19 5.10
CA SER A 84 -1.98 -4.77 5.81
C SER A 84 -2.97 -5.51 4.91
N HIS A 85 -2.72 -5.62 3.59
CA HIS A 85 -3.68 -6.26 2.68
C HIS A 85 -3.91 -7.75 2.97
N HIS A 86 -2.97 -8.43 3.63
CA HIS A 86 -3.15 -9.80 4.16
C HIS A 86 -3.56 -9.86 5.63
N GLY A 87 -3.68 -8.72 6.30
CA GLY A 87 -4.09 -8.64 7.71
C GLY A 87 -3.59 -7.38 8.38
N LEU A 88 -4.45 -6.78 9.18
CA LEU A 88 -4.11 -5.60 9.98
C LEU A 88 -3.05 -5.97 11.02
N ASN A 89 -1.95 -5.22 11.03
CA ASN A 89 -0.89 -5.31 12.02
C ASN A 89 -0.88 -4.06 12.91
N ASP A 90 -0.34 -4.20 14.11
CA ASP A 90 -0.11 -3.06 14.98
C ASP A 90 0.94 -2.11 14.39
N CYS A 91 0.65 -0.82 14.44
CA CYS A 91 1.54 0.21 13.89
C CYS A 91 2.85 0.38 14.67
N ILE A 92 2.89 -0.10 15.92
CA ILE A 92 4.06 0.00 16.82
C ILE A 92 4.24 -1.33 17.52
N SER A 93 5.46 -1.87 17.51
CA SER A 93 5.80 -3.04 18.29
C SER A 93 5.87 -2.72 19.78
N LEU A 94 5.15 -3.47 20.60
CA LEU A 94 5.17 -3.34 22.06
C LEU A 94 6.52 -3.78 22.67
N ASP A 95 7.25 -4.64 21.98
CA ASP A 95 8.48 -5.23 22.50
C ASP A 95 9.70 -4.30 22.40
N ASN A 96 9.80 -3.52 21.33
CA ASN A 96 10.98 -2.68 21.04
C ASN A 96 10.67 -1.22 20.70
N GLY A 97 9.40 -0.84 20.66
CA GLY A 97 8.95 0.51 20.32
C GLY A 97 9.17 0.93 18.86
N LYS A 98 9.63 0.02 18.00
CA LYS A 98 9.79 0.28 16.57
C LYS A 98 8.43 0.41 15.88
N THR A 99 8.34 1.32 14.93
CA THR A 99 7.19 1.43 14.03
C THR A 99 7.13 0.23 13.07
N LEU A 100 5.97 -0.02 12.50
CA LEU A 100 5.82 -1.07 11.48
C LEU A 100 6.74 -0.80 10.28
N ASN A 101 6.90 0.46 9.87
CA ASN A 101 7.80 0.86 8.79
C ASN A 101 9.25 0.45 9.07
N GLU A 102 9.77 0.77 10.28
CA GLU A 102 11.13 0.40 10.66
C GLU A 102 11.36 -1.11 10.71
N ILE A 103 10.37 -1.87 11.21
CA ILE A 103 10.46 -3.34 11.26
C ILE A 103 10.47 -3.93 9.84
N ARG A 104 9.64 -3.39 8.96
CA ARG A 104 9.53 -3.88 7.59
C ARG A 104 10.78 -3.56 6.79
N ASP A 105 11.30 -2.34 6.87
CA ASP A 105 12.50 -1.92 6.15
C ASP A 105 13.74 -2.73 6.53
N ASP A 106 13.91 -3.05 7.82
CA ASP A 106 15.02 -3.86 8.32
C ASP A 106 15.03 -5.29 7.71
N ASN A 107 13.88 -5.80 7.31
CA ASN A 107 13.69 -7.17 6.84
C ASN A 107 13.48 -7.28 5.32
N ASP A 108 13.53 -6.17 4.59
CA ASP A 108 13.25 -6.16 3.15
C ASP A 108 14.48 -6.58 2.32
N ILE A 109 14.59 -7.88 2.13
CA ILE A 109 15.65 -8.49 1.30
C ILE A 109 15.28 -8.30 -0.19
N GLU A 110 16.28 -8.09 -1.05
CA GLU A 110 16.14 -7.93 -2.51
C GLU A 110 15.36 -6.65 -2.94
N TYR A 111 15.21 -5.66 -2.07
CA TYR A 111 14.46 -4.44 -2.39
C TYR A 111 14.95 -3.74 -3.66
N GLU A 112 16.26 -3.54 -3.79
CA GLU A 112 16.84 -2.86 -4.96
C GLU A 112 16.59 -3.63 -6.26
N LEU A 113 16.56 -4.97 -6.21
CA LEU A 113 16.23 -5.81 -7.35
C LEU A 113 14.74 -5.64 -7.73
N VAL A 114 13.84 -5.65 -6.74
CA VAL A 114 12.41 -5.45 -6.94
C VAL A 114 12.14 -4.10 -7.58
N LYS A 115 12.75 -3.04 -7.04
CA LYS A 115 12.64 -1.67 -7.55
C LYS A 115 13.14 -1.55 -8.99
N SER A 116 14.32 -2.13 -9.30
CA SER A 116 14.86 -2.14 -10.67
C SER A 116 13.91 -2.83 -11.64
N ARG A 117 13.41 -4.02 -11.29
CA ARG A 117 12.45 -4.76 -12.12
C ARG A 117 11.15 -4.00 -12.33
N LEU A 118 10.64 -3.34 -11.29
CA LEU A 118 9.44 -2.53 -11.41
C LEU A 118 9.64 -1.36 -12.39
N PHE A 119 10.77 -0.66 -12.28
CA PHE A 119 11.08 0.46 -13.17
C PHE A 119 11.38 0.01 -14.62
N GLU A 120 11.93 -1.18 -14.81
CA GLU A 120 12.05 -1.79 -16.14
C GLU A 120 10.72 -2.13 -16.78
N LEU A 121 9.72 -2.57 -15.98
CA LEU A 121 8.41 -2.96 -16.47
C LEU A 121 7.49 -1.76 -16.75
N TYR A 122 7.49 -0.77 -15.88
CA TYR A 122 6.50 0.32 -15.92
C TYR A 122 7.10 1.69 -16.19
N GLY A 123 8.39 1.88 -15.94
CA GLY A 123 9.06 3.17 -15.97
C GLY A 123 8.96 3.93 -14.63
N GLU A 124 10.07 4.53 -14.22
CA GLU A 124 10.13 5.31 -12.97
C GLU A 124 9.18 6.53 -13.00
N ASP A 125 9.10 7.20 -14.15
CA ASP A 125 8.24 8.39 -14.31
C ASP A 125 6.76 8.04 -14.17
N TYR A 126 6.32 6.87 -14.68
CA TYR A 126 4.95 6.40 -14.50
C TYR A 126 4.62 6.21 -13.02
N ILE A 127 5.51 5.54 -12.26
CA ILE A 127 5.29 5.31 -10.82
C ILE A 127 5.25 6.63 -10.05
N LYS A 128 6.14 7.57 -10.36
CA LYS A 128 6.12 8.91 -9.75
C LYS A 128 4.84 9.67 -10.05
N GLU A 129 4.36 9.64 -11.29
CA GLU A 129 3.11 10.28 -11.68
C GLU A 129 1.89 9.67 -10.99
N LEU A 130 1.86 8.33 -10.90
CA LEU A 130 0.83 7.59 -10.16
C LEU A 130 0.75 8.04 -8.70
N LEU A 131 1.89 8.09 -8.01
CA LEU A 131 1.96 8.52 -6.62
C LEU A 131 1.63 10.00 -6.43
N ALA A 132 2.03 10.86 -7.35
CA ALA A 132 1.70 12.29 -7.31
C ALA A 132 0.17 12.50 -7.40
N LYS A 133 -0.52 11.81 -8.30
CA LYS A 133 -1.99 11.86 -8.41
C LYS A 133 -2.68 11.33 -7.16
N ALA A 134 -2.18 10.25 -6.59
CA ALA A 134 -2.69 9.71 -5.33
C ALA A 134 -2.52 10.70 -4.17
N LYS A 135 -1.38 11.39 -4.11
CA LYS A 135 -1.12 12.44 -3.12
C LYS A 135 -2.06 13.64 -3.27
N GLU A 136 -2.36 14.05 -4.48
CA GLU A 136 -3.34 15.12 -4.75
C GLU A 136 -4.73 14.75 -4.23
N ASP A 137 -5.17 13.52 -4.46
CA ASP A 137 -6.46 13.02 -3.93
C ASP A 137 -6.46 13.00 -2.41
N PHE A 138 -5.38 12.51 -1.79
CA PHE A 138 -5.22 12.53 -0.34
C PHE A 138 -5.31 13.95 0.24
N ASP A 139 -4.57 14.90 -0.33
CA ASP A 139 -4.56 16.29 0.15
C ASP A 139 -5.95 16.93 -0.01
N ARG A 140 -6.67 16.61 -1.06
CA ARG A 140 -8.04 17.09 -1.29
C ARG A 140 -8.99 16.54 -0.23
N ILE A 141 -8.90 15.26 0.09
CA ILE A 141 -9.71 14.63 1.15
C ILE A 141 -9.38 15.24 2.51
N ASP A 142 -8.12 15.35 2.84
CA ASP A 142 -7.68 15.94 4.12
C ASP A 142 -8.18 17.39 4.27
N MET A 143 -8.10 18.18 3.20
CA MET A 143 -8.63 19.55 3.19
C MET A 143 -10.15 19.56 3.40
N GLN A 144 -10.89 18.66 2.77
CA GLN A 144 -12.36 18.55 2.95
C GLN A 144 -12.70 18.15 4.39
N VAL A 145 -11.98 17.19 4.96
CA VAL A 145 -12.17 16.75 6.34
C VAL A 145 -11.84 17.89 7.33
N LYS A 146 -10.73 18.58 7.14
CA LYS A 146 -10.35 19.75 7.96
C LYS A 146 -11.42 20.85 7.92
N LYS A 147 -11.94 21.14 6.73
CA LYS A 147 -13.04 22.10 6.56
C LYS A 147 -14.29 21.66 7.29
N TYR A 148 -14.72 20.40 7.10
CA TYR A 148 -15.88 19.85 7.78
C TYR A 148 -15.76 19.92 9.30
N VAL A 149 -14.62 19.49 9.86
CA VAL A 149 -14.33 19.54 11.31
C VAL A 149 -14.43 20.98 11.85
N LYS A 150 -13.87 21.95 11.11
CA LYS A 150 -13.93 23.37 11.48
C LYS A 150 -15.35 23.91 11.43
N ASP A 151 -16.06 23.73 10.33
CA ASP A 151 -17.40 24.28 10.10
C ASP A 151 -18.43 23.72 11.11
N HIS A 152 -18.26 22.47 11.55
CA HIS A 152 -19.14 21.81 12.53
C HIS A 152 -18.58 21.86 13.95
N LYS A 153 -17.54 22.65 14.22
CA LYS A 153 -16.92 22.82 15.55
C LYS A 153 -16.63 21.50 16.26
N LYS A 154 -16.14 20.48 15.51
CA LYS A 154 -15.78 19.17 16.06
C LYS A 154 -14.46 19.24 16.83
N GLY A 155 -14.28 18.33 17.80
CA GLY A 155 -13.07 18.22 18.59
C GLY A 155 -11.82 17.86 17.75
N TYR A 156 -10.64 18.11 18.33
CA TYR A 156 -9.34 17.89 17.67
C TYR A 156 -9.15 16.48 17.08
N GLY A 157 -9.62 15.44 17.77
CA GLY A 157 -9.51 14.05 17.29
C GLY A 157 -10.42 13.69 16.11
N SER A 158 -11.39 14.56 15.76
CA SER A 158 -12.38 14.24 14.71
C SER A 158 -11.76 14.08 13.33
N ARG A 159 -10.69 14.82 13.01
CA ARG A 159 -9.96 14.66 11.75
C ARG A 159 -9.40 13.25 11.61
N TYR A 160 -8.73 12.76 12.63
CA TYR A 160 -8.14 11.40 12.63
C TYR A 160 -9.22 10.31 12.53
N PHE A 161 -10.37 10.52 13.16
CA PHE A 161 -11.51 9.61 13.02
C PHE A 161 -11.99 9.53 11.57
N PHE A 162 -12.22 10.67 10.91
CA PHE A 162 -12.69 10.68 9.52
C PHE A 162 -11.62 10.14 8.56
N MET A 163 -10.36 10.52 8.71
CA MET A 163 -9.28 9.95 7.91
C MET A 163 -9.19 8.43 8.11
N GLY A 164 -9.28 7.94 9.35
CA GLY A 164 -9.32 6.51 9.64
C GLY A 164 -10.49 5.77 8.98
N MET A 165 -11.64 6.41 8.78
CA MET A 165 -12.76 5.83 8.02
C MET A 165 -12.42 5.69 6.54
N TYR A 166 -11.80 6.70 5.91
CA TYR A 166 -11.32 6.61 4.53
C TYR A 166 -10.31 5.48 4.36
N PHE A 167 -9.36 5.35 5.30
CA PHE A 167 -8.35 4.28 5.24
C PHE A 167 -8.96 2.89 5.36
N ARG A 168 -9.94 2.68 6.23
CA ARG A 168 -10.65 1.40 6.32
C ARG A 168 -11.40 1.07 5.04
N LEU A 169 -12.00 2.07 4.41
CA LEU A 169 -12.64 1.89 3.11
C LEU A 169 -11.63 1.47 2.05
N LEU A 170 -10.50 2.17 1.93
CA LEU A 170 -9.44 1.86 0.99
C LEU A 170 -8.89 0.44 1.20
N LEU A 171 -8.57 0.06 2.44
CA LEU A 171 -8.12 -1.29 2.77
C LEU A 171 -9.15 -2.36 2.40
N SER A 172 -10.42 -2.12 2.70
CA SER A 172 -11.49 -3.06 2.31
C SER A 172 -11.57 -3.23 0.80
N MET A 173 -11.42 -2.14 0.05
CA MET A 173 -11.47 -2.19 -1.42
C MET A 173 -10.26 -2.90 -2.01
N LEU A 174 -9.07 -2.70 -1.44
CA LEU A 174 -7.87 -3.43 -1.84
C LEU A 174 -8.05 -4.93 -1.60
N ILE A 175 -8.46 -5.32 -0.38
CA ILE A 175 -8.67 -6.73 -0.01
C ILE A 175 -9.75 -7.37 -0.90
N ASP A 176 -10.89 -6.70 -1.11
CA ASP A 176 -11.99 -7.22 -1.94
C ASP A 176 -11.60 -7.38 -3.42
N SER A 177 -10.58 -6.66 -3.85
CA SER A 177 -10.12 -6.66 -5.25
C SER A 177 -8.96 -7.61 -5.52
N ASP A 178 -8.24 -8.00 -4.48
CA ASP A 178 -7.10 -8.94 -4.56
C ASP A 178 -7.55 -10.42 -4.61
N TRP A 179 -8.84 -10.70 -4.39
CA TRP A 179 -9.45 -12.04 -4.50
C TRP A 179 -10.03 -12.26 -5.89
#